data_bcbab72e2db09071c88c7faa632b042e
#
_entry.id   bcbab72e2db09071c88c7faa632b042e
#
_cell.length_a   1.000
_cell.length_b   1.000
_cell.length_c   1.000
_cell.angle_alpha   90.00
_cell.angle_beta   90.00
_cell.angle_gamma   90.00
#
_symmetry.space_group_name_H-M   'P 1'
#
loop_
_entity.id
_entity.type
_entity.pdbx_description
1 polymer ?
#
loop_
_entity_poly.entity_id
_entity_poly.type
_entity_poly.pdbx_seq_one_letter_code
_entity_poly.pdbx_strand_id
1 'polypeptide(L)'
;MLKKNVILISLVLLILSIGYSQKQRARDIGIPFFGKPGKLNAITDVKGVEVGHSTIISGKGKNIVGKGPVRTGVTAIFPRGKKFNPVYANWYSLNGNGEMTGTTWVTESGFLETPIMITNTNSVGVVRDAVLKWYIDHNWYGNEEWWYTYPVVGETYDGFLNDIYGFHVKEEHVLEAIKDAKSGPVKEGNIGGGTGMLTLGFKGGIGSSSRVVKINDKRYVVGVLVQSNFGSRKNLTISGVPVGLELADTLNLIYNAPPSNRRKEGDGSIIVIVATDAPLLPHQLKRIVHRVPIGIGNVGGRG
;
A
#
# COMPACT_ATOMS: atom_id res chain seq x y z
N MET A 1 -12.98 -32.74 -40.08
CA MET A 1 -13.44 -32.47 -38.72
C MET A 1 -12.30 -32.52 -37.68
N LEU A 2 -11.44 -33.53 -37.65
CA LEU A 2 -10.39 -33.69 -36.66
C LEU A 2 -9.41 -32.50 -36.55
N LYS A 3 -8.97 -31.91 -37.70
CA LYS A 3 -8.00 -30.76 -37.66
C LYS A 3 -8.60 -29.48 -37.06
N LYS A 4 -9.89 -29.23 -37.23
CA LYS A 4 -10.56 -28.05 -36.60
C LYS A 4 -10.68 -28.18 -35.08
N ASN A 5 -10.93 -29.41 -34.60
CA ASN A 5 -11.05 -29.66 -33.14
C ASN A 5 -9.68 -29.58 -32.46
N VAL A 6 -8.59 -29.99 -33.09
CA VAL A 6 -7.22 -29.89 -32.56
C VAL A 6 -6.79 -28.41 -32.46
N ILE A 7 -7.12 -27.59 -33.46
CA ILE A 7 -6.81 -26.14 -33.42
C ILE A 7 -7.61 -25.46 -32.32
N LEU A 8 -8.88 -25.83 -32.13
CA LEU A 8 -9.73 -25.24 -31.08
C LEU A 8 -9.23 -25.61 -29.68
N ILE A 9 -8.83 -26.86 -29.47
CA ILE A 9 -8.25 -27.34 -28.20
C ILE A 9 -6.90 -26.67 -27.92
N SER A 10 -6.04 -26.48 -28.95
CA SER A 10 -4.78 -25.77 -28.81
C SER A 10 -4.99 -24.28 -28.48
N LEU A 11 -6.02 -23.64 -29.05
CA LEU A 11 -6.37 -22.25 -28.76
C LEU A 11 -6.94 -22.09 -27.35
N VAL A 12 -7.76 -23.02 -26.88
CA VAL A 12 -8.30 -23.05 -25.51
C VAL A 12 -7.18 -23.30 -24.48
N LEU A 13 -6.23 -24.20 -24.78
CA LEU A 13 -5.06 -24.43 -23.94
C LEU A 13 -4.11 -23.22 -23.93
N LEU A 14 -3.99 -22.49 -25.03
CA LEU A 14 -3.21 -21.24 -25.09
C LEU A 14 -3.87 -20.11 -24.30
N ILE A 15 -5.20 -20.01 -24.34
CA ILE A 15 -5.99 -19.04 -23.56
C ILE A 15 -5.95 -19.37 -22.06
N LEU A 16 -5.90 -20.64 -21.68
CA LEU A 16 -5.75 -21.09 -20.30
C LEU A 16 -4.30 -20.87 -19.77
N SER A 17 -3.32 -20.78 -20.64
CA SER A 17 -1.92 -20.46 -20.26
C SER A 17 -1.62 -18.96 -20.15
N ILE A 18 -2.53 -18.09 -20.55
CA ILE A 18 -2.53 -16.66 -20.17
C ILE A 18 -3.16 -16.53 -18.76
N GLY A 19 -2.99 -17.54 -17.92
CA GLY A 19 -3.16 -17.40 -16.49
C GLY A 19 -2.17 -16.33 -16.04
N TYR A 20 -2.66 -15.19 -15.56
CA TYR A 20 -1.89 -14.21 -14.84
C TYR A 20 -0.93 -14.98 -13.93
N SER A 21 0.36 -14.91 -14.21
CA SER A 21 1.38 -15.35 -13.27
C SER A 21 1.26 -14.45 -12.05
N GLN A 22 0.31 -14.78 -11.20
CA GLN A 22 0.21 -14.13 -9.90
C GLN A 22 1.52 -14.40 -9.21
N LYS A 23 2.27 -13.36 -8.89
CA LYS A 23 3.54 -13.49 -8.18
C LYS A 23 3.28 -14.33 -6.95
N GLN A 24 4.06 -15.42 -6.78
CA GLN A 24 3.95 -16.29 -5.63
C GLN A 24 4.11 -15.48 -4.35
N ARG A 25 3.21 -15.65 -3.43
CA ARG A 25 3.28 -15.02 -2.11
C ARG A 25 4.04 -15.95 -1.16
N ALA A 26 4.54 -15.38 -0.08
CA ALA A 26 5.35 -16.12 0.88
C ALA A 26 4.68 -17.42 1.40
N ARG A 27 3.34 -17.42 1.58
CA ARG A 27 2.60 -18.65 1.93
C ARG A 27 2.58 -19.69 0.82
N ASP A 28 2.52 -19.26 -0.43
CA ASP A 28 2.44 -20.19 -1.58
C ASP A 28 3.74 -20.98 -1.75
N ILE A 29 4.86 -20.43 -1.28
CA ILE A 29 6.17 -21.09 -1.25
C ILE A 29 6.49 -21.78 0.10
N GLY A 30 5.48 -21.94 0.97
CA GLY A 30 5.61 -22.70 2.21
C GLY A 30 6.19 -21.95 3.41
N ILE A 31 6.40 -20.64 3.33
CA ILE A 31 6.83 -19.86 4.51
C ILE A 31 5.73 -19.88 5.56
N PRO A 32 6.01 -20.32 6.80
CA PRO A 32 5.00 -20.43 7.85
C PRO A 32 4.61 -19.07 8.40
N PHE A 33 3.32 -18.81 8.48
CA PHE A 33 2.74 -17.64 9.15
C PHE A 33 1.60 -18.05 10.06
N PHE A 34 1.54 -17.46 11.23
CA PHE A 34 0.48 -17.74 12.20
C PHE A 34 -0.88 -17.20 11.74
N GLY A 35 -1.93 -17.83 12.25
CA GLY A 35 -3.31 -17.46 12.02
C GLY A 35 -3.87 -17.86 10.65
N LYS A 36 -5.19 -17.94 10.58
CA LYS A 36 -5.94 -18.30 9.37
C LYS A 36 -6.17 -17.06 8.53
N PRO A 37 -5.71 -17.00 7.26
CA PRO A 37 -6.02 -15.88 6.38
C PRO A 37 -7.50 -15.89 5.98
N GLY A 38 -8.03 -14.74 5.54
CA GLY A 38 -9.26 -14.66 4.78
C GLY A 38 -9.10 -15.25 3.37
N LYS A 39 -10.16 -15.20 2.59
CA LYS A 39 -10.20 -15.82 1.25
C LYS A 39 -9.13 -15.28 0.29
N LEU A 40 -8.89 -13.97 0.33
CA LEU A 40 -7.95 -13.28 -0.55
C LEU A 40 -6.58 -13.07 0.12
N ASN A 41 -6.50 -13.30 1.44
CA ASN A 41 -5.36 -12.92 2.28
C ASN A 41 -4.93 -11.48 2.01
N ALA A 42 -5.89 -10.56 1.94
CA ALA A 42 -5.70 -9.14 1.64
C ALA A 42 -6.59 -8.25 2.52
N ILE A 43 -6.31 -6.96 2.58
CA ILE A 43 -7.13 -5.99 3.33
C ILE A 43 -8.59 -5.99 2.86
N THR A 44 -8.83 -6.32 1.61
CA THR A 44 -10.16 -6.42 0.99
C THR A 44 -10.98 -7.64 1.43
N ASP A 45 -10.44 -8.52 2.27
CA ASP A 45 -11.24 -9.51 3.00
C ASP A 45 -12.14 -8.86 4.06
N VAL A 46 -11.82 -7.63 4.49
CA VAL A 46 -12.71 -6.81 5.31
C VAL A 46 -13.80 -6.26 4.40
N LYS A 47 -15.05 -6.62 4.70
CA LYS A 47 -16.21 -6.28 3.87
C LYS A 47 -16.33 -4.78 3.65
N GLY A 48 -16.43 -4.36 2.39
CA GLY A 48 -16.57 -2.97 1.97
C GLY A 48 -15.24 -2.27 1.68
N VAL A 49 -14.10 -2.83 2.08
CA VAL A 49 -12.80 -2.26 1.73
C VAL A 49 -12.53 -2.45 0.24
N GLU A 50 -12.16 -1.35 -0.42
CA GLU A 50 -11.75 -1.31 -1.82
C GLU A 50 -10.36 -0.70 -1.95
N VAL A 51 -9.56 -1.22 -2.89
CA VAL A 51 -8.19 -0.74 -3.17
C VAL A 51 -8.03 -0.51 -4.66
N GLY A 52 -7.44 0.64 -5.03
CA GLY A 52 -7.11 0.97 -6.40
C GLY A 52 -5.75 1.64 -6.52
N HIS A 53 -5.19 1.60 -7.73
CA HIS A 53 -3.84 2.08 -8.01
C HIS A 53 -3.78 2.85 -9.32
N SER A 54 -3.02 3.94 -9.34
CA SER A 54 -2.49 4.56 -10.55
C SER A 54 -0.97 4.49 -10.49
N THR A 55 -0.35 3.95 -11.54
CA THR A 55 1.09 3.65 -11.59
C THR A 55 1.75 4.41 -12.73
N ILE A 56 2.77 5.20 -12.42
CA ILE A 56 3.49 6.03 -13.39
C ILE A 56 4.90 5.47 -13.59
N ILE A 57 5.15 4.92 -14.78
CA ILE A 57 6.47 4.38 -15.17
C ILE A 57 6.86 4.97 -16.53
N SER A 58 7.90 5.80 -16.55
CA SER A 58 8.43 6.36 -17.80
C SER A 58 9.93 6.64 -17.70
N GLY A 59 10.58 6.77 -18.84
CA GLY A 59 11.99 7.10 -18.94
C GLY A 59 12.95 6.01 -18.45
N LYS A 60 14.23 6.20 -18.75
CA LYS A 60 15.36 5.33 -18.37
C LYS A 60 16.62 6.17 -18.17
N GLY A 61 17.64 5.62 -17.53
CA GLY A 61 18.95 6.23 -17.39
C GLY A 61 19.11 7.08 -16.14
N LYS A 62 19.96 8.12 -16.23
CA LYS A 62 20.28 9.01 -15.09
C LYS A 62 19.07 9.87 -14.74
N ASN A 63 18.87 10.10 -13.46
CA ASN A 63 17.83 11.01 -12.97
C ASN A 63 18.11 12.46 -13.40
N ILE A 64 17.13 13.08 -14.05
CA ILE A 64 17.14 14.48 -14.47
C ILE A 64 15.82 15.09 -14.04
N VAL A 65 15.86 16.08 -13.18
CA VAL A 65 14.67 16.75 -12.63
C VAL A 65 13.75 17.23 -13.74
N GLY A 66 12.46 16.86 -13.65
CA GLY A 66 11.42 17.17 -14.62
C GLY A 66 11.40 16.25 -15.87
N LYS A 67 12.39 15.37 -16.03
CA LYS A 67 12.48 14.43 -17.18
C LYS A 67 12.39 12.96 -16.77
N GLY A 68 12.69 12.64 -15.52
CA GLY A 68 12.68 11.27 -15.03
C GLY A 68 14.08 10.62 -14.91
N PRO A 69 14.16 9.30 -14.71
CA PRO A 69 13.07 8.31 -14.84
C PRO A 69 11.99 8.47 -13.78
N VAL A 70 10.74 8.19 -14.15
CA VAL A 70 9.58 8.26 -13.27
C VAL A 70 9.20 6.86 -12.81
N ARG A 71 9.10 6.65 -11.50
CA ARG A 71 8.70 5.42 -10.83
C ARG A 71 7.91 5.77 -9.58
N THR A 72 6.65 6.15 -9.76
CA THR A 72 5.79 6.66 -8.69
C THR A 72 4.32 6.31 -8.95
N GLY A 73 3.42 6.83 -8.16
CA GLY A 73 1.98 6.65 -8.34
C GLY A 73 1.17 6.97 -7.11
N VAL A 74 -0.09 6.54 -7.14
CA VAL A 74 -1.07 6.75 -6.08
C VAL A 74 -1.78 5.44 -5.77
N THR A 75 -2.01 5.16 -4.49
CA THR A 75 -2.87 4.07 -4.01
C THR A 75 -4.04 4.67 -3.24
N ALA A 76 -5.26 4.28 -3.60
CA ALA A 76 -6.50 4.66 -2.92
C ALA A 76 -7.06 3.49 -2.13
N ILE A 77 -7.47 3.72 -0.87
CA ILE A 77 -8.11 2.73 0.00
C ILE A 77 -9.41 3.33 0.52
N PHE A 78 -10.54 2.74 0.11
CA PHE A 78 -11.86 3.08 0.61
C PHE A 78 -12.25 2.14 1.74
N PRO A 79 -12.64 2.63 2.93
CA PRO A 79 -13.00 1.78 4.05
C PRO A 79 -14.38 1.10 3.87
N ARG A 80 -15.28 1.71 3.11
CA ARG A 80 -16.66 1.24 2.86
C ARG A 80 -17.18 1.53 1.46
N GLY A 81 -16.33 1.32 0.44
CA GLY A 81 -16.67 1.63 -0.96
C GLY A 81 -16.76 3.14 -1.22
N LYS A 82 -17.21 3.49 -2.42
CA LYS A 82 -17.23 4.87 -2.92
C LYS A 82 -18.55 5.60 -2.58
N LYS A 83 -18.94 5.54 -1.31
CA LYS A 83 -20.11 6.27 -0.78
C LYS A 83 -19.68 6.97 0.50
N PHE A 84 -20.23 8.17 0.75
CA PHE A 84 -20.00 8.84 2.02
C PHE A 84 -20.58 7.98 3.16
N ASN A 85 -19.69 7.38 3.91
CA ASN A 85 -20.03 6.48 5.00
C ASN A 85 -18.87 6.45 6.00
N PRO A 86 -18.79 7.44 6.90
CA PRO A 86 -17.73 7.56 7.89
C PRO A 86 -17.58 6.28 8.72
N VAL A 87 -16.36 5.94 9.04
CA VAL A 87 -16.03 4.80 9.89
C VAL A 87 -15.22 5.25 11.09
N TYR A 88 -15.37 4.55 12.22
CA TYR A 88 -14.47 4.77 13.36
C TYR A 88 -13.03 4.57 12.93
N ALA A 89 -12.17 5.48 13.36
CA ALA A 89 -10.75 5.44 13.03
C ALA A 89 -9.87 5.94 14.19
N ASN A 90 -8.62 5.57 14.11
CA ASN A 90 -7.54 6.16 14.89
C ASN A 90 -6.21 5.92 14.17
N TRP A 91 -5.17 6.60 14.61
CA TRP A 91 -3.85 6.52 14.00
C TRP A 91 -2.75 6.49 15.07
N TYR A 92 -1.54 6.16 14.63
CA TYR A 92 -0.34 6.15 15.45
C TYR A 92 0.87 6.56 14.62
N SER A 93 1.65 7.51 15.13
CA SER A 93 2.94 7.88 14.56
C SER A 93 4.04 7.12 15.30
N LEU A 94 4.81 6.31 14.58
CA LEU A 94 5.97 5.62 15.14
C LEU A 94 7.08 6.63 15.47
N ASN A 95 7.27 7.60 14.55
CA ASN A 95 8.11 8.78 14.73
C ASN A 95 7.58 9.93 13.87
N GLY A 96 8.12 11.12 14.03
CA GLY A 96 7.68 12.33 13.32
C GLY A 96 8.36 12.56 11.95
N ASN A 97 9.12 11.58 11.45
CA ASN A 97 9.83 11.71 10.18
C ASN A 97 8.95 11.24 9.01
N GLY A 98 7.90 11.98 8.72
CA GLY A 98 6.95 11.72 7.63
C GLY A 98 5.67 12.51 7.81
N GLU A 99 4.82 12.48 6.81
CA GLU A 99 3.55 13.19 6.81
C GLU A 99 2.35 12.24 6.59
N MET A 100 1.30 12.49 7.36
CA MET A 100 -0.04 11.96 7.12
C MET A 100 -1.05 13.06 7.41
N THR A 101 -1.68 13.59 6.39
CA THR A 101 -2.69 14.65 6.53
C THR A 101 -3.98 14.13 7.16
N GLY A 102 -4.84 15.03 7.64
CA GLY A 102 -6.17 14.70 8.18
C GLY A 102 -6.17 13.99 9.54
N THR A 103 -5.01 13.66 10.10
CA THR A 103 -4.89 12.92 11.36
C THR A 103 -5.36 13.70 12.59
N THR A 104 -5.27 15.02 12.58
CA THR A 104 -5.82 15.89 13.63
C THR A 104 -7.33 15.73 13.74
N TRP A 105 -8.03 15.71 12.60
CA TRP A 105 -9.48 15.49 12.56
C TRP A 105 -9.87 14.06 12.96
N VAL A 106 -9.13 13.06 12.52
CA VAL A 106 -9.33 11.66 12.98
C VAL A 106 -9.18 11.56 14.49
N THR A 107 -8.25 12.32 15.10
CA THR A 107 -8.07 12.34 16.55
C THR A 107 -9.24 13.02 17.25
N GLU A 108 -9.72 14.15 16.74
CA GLU A 108 -10.79 14.96 17.31
C GLU A 108 -12.15 14.25 17.21
N SER A 109 -12.50 13.81 15.98
CA SER A 109 -13.81 13.22 15.72
C SER A 109 -13.90 11.72 16.03
N GLY A 110 -12.80 11.00 15.97
CA GLY A 110 -12.78 9.53 16.00
C GLY A 110 -13.24 8.88 14.69
N PHE A 111 -13.41 9.65 13.62
CA PHE A 111 -13.91 9.17 12.34
C PHE A 111 -12.91 9.40 11.19
N LEU A 112 -12.95 8.48 10.23
CA LEU A 112 -12.40 8.63 8.90
C LEU A 112 -13.58 8.83 7.94
N GLU A 113 -13.58 9.97 7.24
CA GLU A 113 -14.65 10.38 6.34
C GLU A 113 -14.27 10.25 4.86
N THR A 114 -12.96 10.16 4.58
CA THR A 114 -12.40 10.13 3.23
C THR A 114 -11.77 8.78 2.91
N PRO A 115 -11.50 8.46 1.62
CA PRO A 115 -10.52 7.43 1.32
C PRO A 115 -9.17 7.81 1.95
N ILE A 116 -8.37 6.78 2.27
CA ILE A 116 -6.96 6.96 2.59
C ILE A 116 -6.19 6.88 1.28
N MET A 117 -5.40 7.92 0.99
CA MET A 117 -4.52 7.93 -0.16
C MET A 117 -3.07 7.75 0.28
N ILE A 118 -2.28 7.04 -0.51
CA ILE A 118 -0.84 6.89 -0.27
C ILE A 118 -0.08 7.20 -1.56
N THR A 119 0.96 8.03 -1.46
CA THR A 119 1.77 8.48 -2.61
C THR A 119 3.23 8.68 -2.20
N ASN A 120 4.00 9.47 -2.95
CA ASN A 120 5.34 9.88 -2.56
C ASN A 120 5.34 11.18 -1.74
N THR A 121 6.45 11.46 -1.07
CA THR A 121 6.63 12.58 -0.15
C THR A 121 6.26 13.95 -0.75
N ASN A 122 6.66 14.22 -2.00
CA ASN A 122 6.43 15.53 -2.61
C ASN A 122 5.05 15.68 -3.25
N SER A 123 4.24 14.62 -3.28
CA SER A 123 2.94 14.62 -3.97
C SER A 123 1.74 14.68 -3.02
N VAL A 124 1.96 14.77 -1.70
CA VAL A 124 0.88 14.84 -0.69
C VAL A 124 -0.11 15.96 -1.00
N GLY A 125 0.38 17.16 -1.34
CA GLY A 125 -0.47 18.33 -1.60
C GLY A 125 -1.43 18.11 -2.77
N VAL A 126 -0.91 17.72 -3.95
CA VAL A 126 -1.76 17.50 -5.14
C VAL A 126 -2.75 16.35 -4.92
N VAL A 127 -2.37 15.31 -4.19
CA VAL A 127 -3.27 14.18 -3.90
C VAL A 127 -4.39 14.63 -2.95
N ARG A 128 -4.06 15.41 -1.93
CA ARG A 128 -5.06 15.96 -1.01
C ARG A 128 -6.07 16.86 -1.73
N ASP A 129 -5.60 17.77 -2.55
CA ASP A 129 -6.47 18.69 -3.29
C ASP A 129 -7.35 17.96 -4.29
N ALA A 130 -6.82 16.95 -4.99
CA ALA A 130 -7.60 16.13 -5.92
C ALA A 130 -8.72 15.34 -5.22
N VAL A 131 -8.49 14.84 -3.99
CA VAL A 131 -9.55 14.19 -3.21
C VAL A 131 -10.66 15.18 -2.86
N LEU A 132 -10.33 16.41 -2.46
CA LEU A 132 -11.34 17.45 -2.16
C LEU A 132 -12.18 17.78 -3.38
N LYS A 133 -11.55 17.99 -4.55
CA LYS A 133 -12.26 18.23 -5.81
C LYS A 133 -13.19 17.07 -6.15
N TRP A 134 -12.68 15.83 -6.04
CA TRP A 134 -13.48 14.65 -6.31
C TRP A 134 -14.73 14.56 -5.41
N TYR A 135 -14.62 14.94 -4.14
CA TYR A 135 -15.75 15.02 -3.22
C TYR A 135 -16.79 16.06 -3.66
N ILE A 136 -16.32 17.24 -4.08
CA ILE A 136 -17.19 18.30 -4.57
C ILE A 136 -17.91 17.87 -5.84
N ASP A 137 -17.19 17.32 -6.82
CA ASP A 137 -17.73 16.88 -8.12
C ASP A 137 -18.76 15.76 -7.99
N HIS A 138 -18.67 14.95 -6.92
CA HIS A 138 -19.58 13.83 -6.67
C HIS A 138 -20.64 14.12 -5.61
N ASN A 139 -20.73 15.37 -5.16
CA ASN A 139 -21.73 15.82 -4.16
C ASN A 139 -21.75 14.93 -2.90
N TRP A 140 -20.58 14.53 -2.39
CA TRP A 140 -20.46 13.62 -1.25
C TRP A 140 -20.88 14.25 0.08
N TYR A 141 -20.93 15.56 0.15
CA TYR A 141 -21.40 16.34 1.30
C TYR A 141 -22.93 16.45 1.35
N GLY A 142 -23.67 15.96 0.33
CA GLY A 142 -25.12 16.04 0.26
C GLY A 142 -25.63 17.46 0.07
N ASN A 143 -26.71 17.81 0.78
CA ASN A 143 -27.34 19.13 0.69
C ASN A 143 -26.96 20.04 1.87
N GLU A 144 -25.82 19.81 2.51
CA GLU A 144 -25.38 20.65 3.62
C GLU A 144 -24.88 22.00 3.14
N GLU A 145 -25.32 23.07 3.78
CA GLU A 145 -24.95 24.45 3.43
C GLU A 145 -23.48 24.74 3.76
N TRP A 146 -22.97 24.10 4.82
CA TRP A 146 -21.59 24.19 5.28
C TRP A 146 -20.98 22.80 5.37
N TRP A 147 -19.93 22.57 4.58
CA TRP A 147 -19.22 21.29 4.60
C TRP A 147 -17.71 21.48 4.56
N TYR A 148 -17.02 20.66 5.29
CA TYR A 148 -15.58 20.55 5.28
C TYR A 148 -15.14 19.10 5.50
N THR A 149 -13.97 18.75 4.99
CA THR A 149 -13.32 17.47 5.29
C THR A 149 -11.81 17.59 5.21
N TYR A 150 -11.13 16.70 5.86
CA TYR A 150 -9.68 16.65 5.91
C TYR A 150 -9.18 15.31 5.34
N PRO A 151 -8.89 15.24 4.03
CA PRO A 151 -8.42 14.02 3.40
C PRO A 151 -7.18 13.44 4.09
N VAL A 152 -7.17 12.13 4.27
CA VAL A 152 -6.01 11.40 4.81
C VAL A 152 -5.11 10.98 3.66
N VAL A 153 -3.92 11.57 3.59
CA VAL A 153 -2.89 11.25 2.61
C VAL A 153 -1.59 10.94 3.35
N GLY A 154 -1.11 9.71 3.22
CA GLY A 154 0.18 9.28 3.73
C GLY A 154 1.23 9.22 2.62
N GLU A 155 2.51 9.22 2.99
CA GLU A 155 3.59 9.23 2.03
C GLU A 155 4.75 8.30 2.40
N THR A 156 5.51 7.90 1.38
CA THR A 156 6.84 7.31 1.51
C THR A 156 7.78 7.84 0.43
N TYR A 157 9.08 7.94 0.76
CA TYR A 157 10.08 8.55 -0.12
C TYR A 157 10.52 7.62 -1.25
N ASP A 158 10.26 7.97 -2.51
CA ASP A 158 10.63 7.18 -3.69
C ASP A 158 11.83 7.71 -4.49
N GLY A 159 12.47 8.78 -4.02
CA GLY A 159 13.54 9.51 -4.75
C GLY A 159 14.79 8.70 -5.09
N PHE A 160 14.92 7.43 -4.65
CA PHE A 160 15.99 6.54 -5.11
C PHE A 160 15.78 6.02 -6.53
N LEU A 161 14.53 5.76 -6.91
CA LEU A 161 14.16 5.19 -8.21
C LEU A 161 13.36 6.16 -9.07
N ASN A 162 12.85 7.23 -8.47
CA ASN A 162 11.96 8.21 -9.07
C ASN A 162 12.61 9.60 -9.10
N ASP A 163 12.33 10.35 -10.14
CA ASP A 163 12.53 11.80 -10.17
C ASP A 163 11.47 12.49 -9.30
N ILE A 164 11.67 12.45 -7.98
CA ILE A 164 10.72 12.98 -7.01
C ILE A 164 10.54 14.49 -7.09
N TYR A 165 11.57 15.22 -7.53
CA TYR A 165 11.55 16.68 -7.70
C TYR A 165 10.87 17.13 -8.99
N GLY A 166 10.54 16.20 -9.89
CA GLY A 166 9.81 16.49 -11.14
C GLY A 166 8.29 16.61 -10.93
N PHE A 167 7.75 16.31 -9.75
CA PHE A 167 6.33 16.42 -9.41
C PHE A 167 5.42 15.72 -10.44
N HIS A 168 5.73 14.47 -10.77
CA HIS A 168 5.06 13.72 -11.83
C HIS A 168 3.67 13.22 -11.48
N VAL A 169 3.30 13.13 -10.20
CA VAL A 169 1.93 12.83 -9.78
C VAL A 169 1.05 14.06 -10.03
N LYS A 170 -0.08 13.85 -10.70
CA LYS A 170 -1.07 14.87 -11.04
C LYS A 170 -2.45 14.43 -10.59
N GLU A 171 -3.43 15.33 -10.67
CA GLU A 171 -4.83 15.08 -10.30
C GLU A 171 -5.42 13.85 -11.03
N GLU A 172 -5.15 13.70 -12.34
CA GLU A 172 -5.62 12.56 -13.13
C GLU A 172 -5.21 11.21 -12.54
N HIS A 173 -4.00 11.09 -11.99
CA HIS A 173 -3.52 9.85 -11.37
C HIS A 173 -4.27 9.52 -10.07
N VAL A 174 -4.71 10.55 -9.35
CA VAL A 174 -5.56 10.38 -8.16
C VAL A 174 -6.93 9.85 -8.55
N LEU A 175 -7.54 10.47 -9.57
CA LEU A 175 -8.84 10.06 -10.10
C LEU A 175 -8.79 8.65 -10.69
N GLU A 176 -7.71 8.28 -11.37
CA GLU A 176 -7.47 6.91 -11.86
C GLU A 176 -7.41 5.91 -10.70
N ALA A 177 -6.66 6.20 -9.63
CA ALA A 177 -6.57 5.32 -8.47
C ALA A 177 -7.93 5.16 -7.77
N ILE A 178 -8.71 6.23 -7.65
CA ILE A 178 -10.07 6.22 -7.12
C ILE A 178 -10.98 5.37 -8.03
N LYS A 179 -10.90 5.54 -9.34
CA LYS A 179 -11.69 4.78 -10.33
C LYS A 179 -11.35 3.30 -10.30
N ASP A 180 -10.05 2.92 -10.22
CA ASP A 180 -9.58 1.52 -10.16
C ASP A 180 -9.95 0.83 -8.84
N ALA A 181 -10.28 1.58 -7.78
CA ALA A 181 -10.59 1.01 -6.48
C ALA A 181 -11.79 0.05 -6.53
N LYS A 182 -11.57 -1.16 -6.05
CA LYS A 182 -12.55 -2.25 -6.01
C LYS A 182 -12.22 -3.25 -4.91
N SER A 183 -13.21 -4.03 -4.49
CA SER A 183 -12.98 -5.22 -3.69
C SER A 183 -12.34 -6.33 -4.54
N GLY A 184 -11.85 -7.40 -3.91
CA GLY A 184 -11.19 -8.50 -4.61
C GLY A 184 -9.68 -8.54 -4.34
N PRO A 185 -8.90 -9.29 -5.14
CA PRO A 185 -7.46 -9.40 -4.97
C PRO A 185 -6.76 -8.04 -5.09
N VAL A 186 -5.88 -7.73 -4.13
CA VAL A 186 -5.04 -6.54 -4.16
C VAL A 186 -3.77 -6.82 -4.96
N LYS A 187 -3.44 -5.95 -5.90
CA LYS A 187 -2.16 -6.01 -6.61
C LYS A 187 -1.04 -5.59 -5.65
N GLU A 188 0.09 -6.30 -5.67
CA GLU A 188 1.20 -6.11 -4.74
C GLU A 188 2.53 -5.85 -5.46
N GLY A 189 3.50 -5.33 -4.73
CA GLY A 189 4.83 -4.97 -5.22
C GLY A 189 4.95 -3.53 -5.70
N ASN A 190 5.67 -3.32 -6.79
CA ASN A 190 5.94 -1.99 -7.33
C ASN A 190 4.76 -1.47 -8.15
N ILE A 191 3.70 -1.07 -7.45
CA ILE A 191 2.45 -0.58 -8.03
C ILE A 191 1.90 0.60 -7.23
N GLY A 192 1.14 1.48 -7.88
CA GLY A 192 0.56 2.65 -7.24
C GLY A 192 1.62 3.50 -6.53
N GLY A 193 1.31 4.00 -5.36
CA GLY A 193 2.28 4.72 -4.51
C GLY A 193 3.53 3.91 -4.17
N GLY A 194 3.47 2.57 -4.23
CA GLY A 194 4.59 1.68 -3.96
C GLY A 194 5.59 1.48 -5.11
N THR A 195 5.38 2.14 -6.26
CA THR A 195 6.14 1.88 -7.49
C THR A 195 7.65 2.12 -7.37
N GLY A 196 8.07 3.21 -6.72
CA GLY A 196 9.49 3.59 -6.57
C GLY A 196 10.12 3.18 -5.24
N MET A 197 9.46 2.32 -4.46
CA MET A 197 9.87 2.00 -3.10
C MET A 197 10.93 0.89 -3.04
N LEU A 198 11.80 1.00 -2.02
CA LEU A 198 12.83 0.02 -1.68
C LEU A 198 12.65 -0.45 -0.24
N THR A 199 12.55 -1.76 -0.03
CA THR A 199 12.36 -2.35 1.30
C THR A 199 13.40 -3.42 1.55
N LEU A 200 14.13 -3.30 2.67
CA LEU A 200 15.15 -4.26 3.08
C LEU A 200 16.14 -4.60 1.95
N GLY A 201 16.53 -3.58 1.17
CA GLY A 201 17.48 -3.71 0.06
C GLY A 201 16.94 -4.37 -1.21
N PHE A 202 15.64 -4.56 -1.32
CA PHE A 202 14.93 -5.05 -2.51
C PHE A 202 13.94 -4.01 -3.01
N LYS A 203 13.38 -4.21 -4.21
CA LYS A 203 12.22 -3.44 -4.65
C LYS A 203 11.07 -3.73 -3.67
N GLY A 204 10.60 -2.68 -3.01
CA GLY A 204 9.50 -2.72 -2.05
C GLY A 204 8.15 -2.44 -2.68
N GLY A 205 7.30 -1.74 -1.94
CA GLY A 205 6.03 -1.24 -2.42
C GLY A 205 4.82 -1.74 -1.63
N ILE A 206 3.76 -2.09 -2.34
CA ILE A 206 2.49 -2.50 -1.73
C ILE A 206 2.54 -3.97 -1.33
N GLY A 207 2.09 -4.25 -0.11
CA GLY A 207 1.81 -5.59 0.38
C GLY A 207 0.49 -5.63 1.14
N SER A 208 -0.20 -6.78 1.12
CA SER A 208 -1.45 -6.93 1.85
C SER A 208 -1.58 -8.30 2.49
N SER A 209 -2.33 -8.38 3.58
CA SER A 209 -2.63 -9.65 4.25
C SER A 209 -3.86 -9.52 5.11
N SER A 210 -4.49 -10.64 5.46
CA SER A 210 -5.59 -10.67 6.42
C SER A 210 -5.50 -11.85 7.40
N ARG A 211 -6.23 -11.74 8.51
CA ARG A 211 -6.43 -12.82 9.48
C ARG A 211 -7.88 -12.86 9.90
N VAL A 212 -8.43 -14.07 9.97
CA VAL A 212 -9.74 -14.34 10.57
C VAL A 212 -9.53 -14.62 12.05
N VAL A 213 -10.18 -13.83 12.88
CA VAL A 213 -10.16 -13.94 14.36
C VAL A 213 -11.52 -14.41 14.81
N LYS A 214 -11.56 -15.51 15.58
CA LYS A 214 -12.77 -16.01 16.22
C LYS A 214 -12.80 -15.54 17.67
N ILE A 215 -13.87 -14.84 18.06
CA ILE A 215 -14.12 -14.41 19.43
C ILE A 215 -15.50 -14.92 19.80
N ASN A 216 -15.56 -15.86 20.74
CA ASN A 216 -16.75 -16.67 21.02
C ASN A 216 -17.25 -17.32 19.72
N ASP A 217 -18.52 -17.12 19.35
CA ASP A 217 -19.11 -17.68 18.14
C ASP A 217 -19.06 -16.75 16.92
N LYS A 218 -18.51 -15.56 17.10
CA LYS A 218 -18.38 -14.57 16.01
C LYS A 218 -17.00 -14.63 15.36
N ARG A 219 -16.99 -14.39 14.05
CA ARG A 219 -15.75 -14.29 13.26
C ARG A 219 -15.59 -12.85 12.78
N TYR A 220 -14.39 -12.33 12.94
CA TYR A 220 -13.99 -11.02 12.47
C TYR A 220 -12.77 -11.15 11.58
N VAL A 221 -12.60 -10.19 10.70
CA VAL A 221 -11.43 -10.09 9.83
C VAL A 221 -10.60 -8.89 10.27
N VAL A 222 -9.29 -9.09 10.37
CA VAL A 222 -8.32 -7.99 10.43
C VAL A 222 -7.53 -8.05 9.14
N GLY A 223 -7.61 -6.99 8.34
CA GLY A 223 -6.91 -6.81 7.07
C GLY A 223 -5.86 -5.71 7.19
N VAL A 224 -4.73 -5.89 6.51
CA VAL A 224 -3.63 -4.93 6.50
C VAL A 224 -3.19 -4.67 5.07
N LEU A 225 -2.91 -3.40 4.75
CA LEU A 225 -2.19 -2.98 3.55
C LEU A 225 -0.99 -2.14 4.00
N VAL A 226 0.15 -2.40 3.36
CA VAL A 226 1.41 -1.71 3.65
C VAL A 226 1.94 -1.07 2.37
N GLN A 227 2.41 0.17 2.44
CA GLN A 227 3.36 0.74 1.50
C GLN A 227 4.70 0.84 2.21
N SER A 228 5.66 0.01 1.80
CA SER A 228 6.93 -0.17 2.52
C SER A 228 8.10 0.40 1.75
N ASN A 229 8.96 1.14 2.48
CA ASN A 229 10.16 1.79 1.97
C ASN A 229 11.23 1.94 3.05
N PHE A 230 11.59 0.87 3.76
CA PHE A 230 12.47 0.94 4.92
C PHE A 230 13.52 -0.18 4.95
N GLY A 231 14.50 -0.01 5.83
CA GLY A 231 15.46 -1.02 6.26
C GLY A 231 16.57 -1.34 5.26
N SER A 232 17.56 -2.06 5.73
CA SER A 232 18.69 -2.55 4.94
C SER A 232 18.65 -4.06 4.81
N ARG A 233 19.25 -4.60 3.73
CA ARG A 233 19.20 -6.04 3.39
C ARG A 233 19.70 -6.92 4.53
N LYS A 234 20.81 -6.58 5.17
CA LYS A 234 21.40 -7.35 6.28
C LYS A 234 20.44 -7.59 7.44
N ASN A 235 19.41 -6.74 7.58
CA ASN A 235 18.45 -6.83 8.67
C ASN A 235 17.21 -7.67 8.31
N LEU A 236 17.05 -8.11 7.05
CA LEU A 236 15.89 -8.89 6.63
C LEU A 236 15.78 -10.18 7.43
N THR A 237 14.66 -10.32 8.14
CA THR A 237 14.29 -11.53 8.86
C THR A 237 12.97 -12.07 8.33
N ILE A 238 12.91 -13.36 8.02
CA ILE A 238 11.70 -14.02 7.53
C ILE A 238 11.38 -15.19 8.47
N SER A 239 10.25 -15.12 9.16
CA SER A 239 9.83 -16.13 10.15
C SER A 239 10.91 -16.49 11.17
N GLY A 240 11.69 -15.50 11.63
CA GLY A 240 12.78 -15.67 12.58
C GLY A 240 14.13 -16.06 11.97
N VAL A 241 14.19 -16.37 10.68
CA VAL A 241 15.45 -16.68 9.98
C VAL A 241 16.10 -15.39 9.48
N PRO A 242 17.40 -15.13 9.77
CA PRO A 242 18.11 -13.92 9.37
C PRO A 242 18.56 -13.98 7.90
N VAL A 243 17.61 -14.11 6.98
CA VAL A 243 17.84 -14.29 5.53
C VAL A 243 18.71 -13.19 4.93
N GLY A 244 18.63 -11.98 5.49
CA GLY A 244 19.43 -10.85 5.05
C GLY A 244 20.93 -11.04 5.18
N LEU A 245 21.39 -11.78 6.20
CA LEU A 245 22.79 -12.11 6.37
C LEU A 245 23.25 -13.15 5.35
N GLU A 246 22.42 -14.16 5.06
CA GLU A 246 22.71 -15.18 4.07
C GLU A 246 22.79 -14.63 2.63
N LEU A 247 21.98 -13.59 2.34
CA LEU A 247 21.93 -12.94 1.03
C LEU A 247 22.91 -11.78 0.87
N ALA A 248 23.62 -11.38 1.94
CA ALA A 248 24.45 -10.17 1.93
C ALA A 248 25.51 -10.20 0.83
N ASP A 249 26.14 -11.36 0.60
CA ASP A 249 27.25 -11.53 -0.35
C ASP A 249 26.81 -11.94 -1.77
N THR A 250 25.56 -12.40 -1.95
CA THR A 250 25.09 -12.99 -3.20
C THR A 250 24.39 -12.02 -4.14
N LEU A 251 23.88 -10.89 -3.66
CA LEU A 251 23.03 -9.97 -4.43
C LEU A 251 23.47 -8.50 -4.30
N ASN A 252 24.59 -8.16 -4.89
CA ASN A 252 25.20 -6.81 -4.83
C ASN A 252 24.55 -5.76 -5.78
N LEU A 253 23.27 -5.87 -6.11
CA LEU A 253 22.64 -5.05 -7.15
C LEU A 253 22.44 -3.56 -6.81
N ILE A 254 22.49 -3.18 -5.53
CA ILE A 254 22.28 -1.78 -5.10
C ILE A 254 23.59 -1.11 -4.60
N TYR A 255 24.67 -1.88 -4.45
CA TYR A 255 25.93 -1.35 -3.90
C TYR A 255 26.73 -0.47 -4.88
N ASN A 256 26.35 -0.41 -6.16
CA ASN A 256 26.90 0.50 -7.14
C ASN A 256 26.28 1.92 -7.12
N ALA A 257 25.35 2.18 -6.20
CA ALA A 257 24.86 3.53 -6.00
C ALA A 257 25.98 4.42 -5.41
N PRO A 258 26.12 5.69 -5.86
CA PRO A 258 27.08 6.61 -5.29
C PRO A 258 26.93 6.70 -3.76
N PRO A 259 28.03 6.88 -2.99
CA PRO A 259 27.98 6.97 -1.53
C PRO A 259 26.97 8.01 -0.98
N SER A 260 26.77 9.09 -1.74
CA SER A 260 25.77 10.15 -1.43
C SER A 260 24.31 9.67 -1.49
N ASN A 261 24.04 8.56 -2.16
CA ASN A 261 22.69 8.00 -2.31
C ASN A 261 22.47 6.73 -1.46
N ARG A 262 23.43 6.38 -0.60
CA ARG A 262 23.26 5.24 0.32
C ARG A 262 22.37 5.68 1.46
N ARG A 263 21.31 4.91 1.73
CA ARG A 263 20.51 5.07 2.94
C ARG A 263 21.40 4.91 4.16
N LYS A 264 21.28 5.84 5.11
CA LYS A 264 21.84 5.66 6.44
C LYS A 264 21.02 4.61 7.19
N GLU A 265 21.63 3.95 8.17
CA GLU A 265 20.89 3.07 9.07
C GLU A 265 19.84 3.91 9.81
N GLY A 266 18.57 3.45 9.79
CA GLY A 266 17.45 4.21 10.32
C GLY A 266 16.68 5.03 9.27
N ASP A 267 17.23 5.28 8.08
CA ASP A 267 16.47 5.92 6.99
C ASP A 267 15.37 4.99 6.48
N GLY A 268 14.16 5.51 6.39
CA GLY A 268 13.05 4.76 5.85
C GLY A 268 11.72 5.46 6.07
N SER A 269 10.70 4.91 5.42
CA SER A 269 9.32 5.34 5.56
C SER A 269 8.37 4.17 5.35
N ILE A 270 7.24 4.19 6.03
CA ILE A 270 6.23 3.13 5.90
C ILE A 270 4.86 3.69 6.25
N ILE A 271 3.87 3.35 5.46
CA ILE A 271 2.47 3.55 5.79
C ILE A 271 1.81 2.19 5.93
N VAL A 272 1.10 2.00 7.03
CA VAL A 272 0.34 0.77 7.30
C VAL A 272 -1.11 1.11 7.59
N ILE A 273 -2.00 0.56 6.78
CA ILE A 273 -3.44 0.68 6.96
C ILE A 273 -3.96 -0.62 7.53
N VAL A 274 -4.67 -0.54 8.64
CA VAL A 274 -5.33 -1.68 9.29
C VAL A 274 -6.83 -1.47 9.23
N ALA A 275 -7.55 -2.43 8.70
CA ALA A 275 -9.00 -2.46 8.66
C ALA A 275 -9.54 -3.68 9.41
N THR A 276 -10.73 -3.54 9.98
CA THR A 276 -11.45 -4.65 10.63
C THR A 276 -12.96 -4.42 10.60
N ASP A 277 -13.71 -5.50 10.53
CA ASP A 277 -15.17 -5.53 10.72
C ASP A 277 -15.59 -5.80 12.18
N ALA A 278 -14.63 -5.90 13.10
CA ALA A 278 -14.91 -6.00 14.53
C ALA A 278 -15.49 -4.67 15.04
N PRO A 279 -16.52 -4.68 15.89
CA PRO A 279 -17.18 -3.48 16.41
C PRO A 279 -16.33 -2.80 17.49
N LEU A 280 -15.27 -2.13 17.06
CA LEU A 280 -14.30 -1.48 17.93
C LEU A 280 -14.48 0.03 17.95
N LEU A 281 -14.33 0.63 19.13
CA LEU A 281 -14.31 2.07 19.32
C LEU A 281 -12.93 2.66 18.94
N PRO A 282 -12.84 3.97 18.64
CA PRO A 282 -11.59 4.61 18.20
C PRO A 282 -10.39 4.34 19.11
N HIS A 283 -10.55 4.38 20.44
CA HIS A 283 -9.44 4.08 21.36
C HIS A 283 -8.98 2.62 21.32
N GLN A 284 -9.88 1.68 20.98
CA GLN A 284 -9.54 0.26 20.79
C GLN A 284 -8.78 0.06 19.46
N LEU A 285 -9.19 0.78 18.39
CA LEU A 285 -8.47 0.83 17.12
C LEU A 285 -7.05 1.38 17.33
N LYS A 286 -6.88 2.45 18.14
CA LYS A 286 -5.57 2.96 18.52
C LYS A 286 -4.68 1.89 19.13
N ARG A 287 -5.21 1.03 19.99
CA ARG A 287 -4.46 -0.09 20.58
C ARG A 287 -4.02 -1.12 19.55
N ILE A 288 -4.77 -1.31 18.47
CA ILE A 288 -4.38 -2.20 17.38
C ILE A 288 -3.20 -1.62 16.61
N VAL A 289 -3.28 -0.36 16.17
CA VAL A 289 -2.20 0.24 15.37
C VAL A 289 -0.90 0.41 16.16
N HIS A 290 -0.94 0.51 17.46
CA HIS A 290 0.25 0.45 18.34
C HIS A 290 0.98 -0.91 18.31
N ARG A 291 0.44 -1.97 17.70
CA ARG A 291 1.11 -3.26 17.53
C ARG A 291 1.83 -3.37 16.20
N VAL A 292 1.55 -2.47 15.26
CA VAL A 292 2.20 -2.45 13.94
C VAL A 292 3.75 -2.43 14.05
N PRO A 293 4.37 -1.61 14.92
CA PRO A 293 5.82 -1.60 15.10
C PRO A 293 6.43 -2.97 15.45
N ILE A 294 5.70 -3.82 16.17
CA ILE A 294 6.17 -5.18 16.49
C ILE A 294 6.33 -5.99 15.19
N GLY A 295 5.37 -5.87 14.26
CA GLY A 295 5.46 -6.53 12.95
C GLY A 295 6.62 -6.00 12.11
N ILE A 296 6.85 -4.68 12.15
CA ILE A 296 7.98 -4.05 11.45
C ILE A 296 9.31 -4.56 12.02
N GLY A 297 9.45 -4.63 13.34
CA GLY A 297 10.63 -5.17 14.02
C GLY A 297 10.90 -6.63 13.67
N ASN A 298 9.84 -7.46 13.59
CA ASN A 298 9.95 -8.88 13.30
C ASN A 298 10.50 -9.18 11.89
N VAL A 299 10.41 -8.25 10.96
CA VAL A 299 10.97 -8.40 9.61
C VAL A 299 12.30 -7.67 9.42
N GLY A 300 12.83 -7.05 10.49
CA GLY A 300 14.13 -6.37 10.49
C GLY A 300 14.05 -4.85 10.32
N GLY A 301 12.87 -4.25 10.51
CA GLY A 301 12.73 -2.80 10.63
C GLY A 301 13.30 -2.31 11.97
N ARG A 302 14.06 -1.22 11.90
CA ARG A 302 14.63 -0.54 13.08
C ARG A 302 14.22 0.91 12.97
N GLY A 303 13.22 1.31 13.67
CA GLY A 303 12.42 2.52 13.75
C GLY A 303 12.87 3.80 13.25
#